data_6b18932c90b9c79233dc438e38d5ba24
#
_entry.id   6b18932c90b9c79233dc438e38d5ba24
#
_cell.length_a   1.000
_cell.length_b   1.000
_cell.length_c   1.000
_cell.angle_alpha   90.00
_cell.angle_beta   90.00
_cell.angle_gamma   90.00
#
_symmetry.space_group_name_H-M   'P 1'
#
loop_
_entity.id
_entity.type
_entity.pdbx_description
1 polymer ?
#
loop_
_entity_poly.entity_id
_entity_poly.type
_entity_poly.pdbx_seq_one_letter_code
_entity_poly.pdbx_strand_id
1 'polypeptide(L)'
;PEGYTLDTTKYEVSVTYEGQDVTEVTRDLTVKEQVKKQAFQLIKVSEDGEQTETDLVAGAGFKVYLISDLTQVKNGKLKPSNGESYTASDFKNYDFSKEQVAVTYENGTAVPVPELITDTKGYAVSPELPYGSYVVVESTTPENLKTIDPFVVNVENDSREPMQWRVFDDRPFEFLLKIVKKDAQTG
;
A
#
# COMPACT_ATOMS: atom_id res chain seq x y z
N PRO A 1 -5.22 4.91 -17.65
CA PRO A 1 -5.91 3.88 -16.85
C PRO A 1 -5.77 4.20 -15.36
N GLU A 2 -6.73 3.80 -14.54
CA GLU A 2 -6.59 3.88 -13.09
C GLU A 2 -5.32 3.15 -12.64
N GLY A 3 -4.62 3.70 -11.66
CA GLY A 3 -3.40 3.10 -11.14
C GLY A 3 -2.10 3.48 -11.86
N TYR A 4 -2.18 4.29 -12.90
CA TYR A 4 -1.00 4.76 -13.63
C TYR A 4 -0.89 6.27 -13.63
N THR A 5 0.35 6.79 -13.65
CA THR A 5 0.61 8.19 -13.88
C THR A 5 0.55 8.48 -15.39
N LEU A 6 0.05 9.64 -15.77
CA LEU A 6 0.08 10.07 -17.19
C LEU A 6 1.53 10.39 -17.59
N ASP A 7 1.98 9.82 -18.71
CA ASP A 7 3.19 10.28 -19.36
C ASP A 7 2.88 11.60 -20.09
N THR A 8 3.42 12.70 -19.56
CA THR A 8 3.28 14.04 -20.16
C THR A 8 4.41 14.38 -21.12
N THR A 9 5.30 13.44 -21.43
CA THR A 9 6.40 13.62 -22.35
C THR A 9 5.86 13.91 -23.74
N LYS A 10 6.28 15.03 -24.33
CA LYS A 10 5.97 15.34 -25.73
C LYS A 10 6.94 14.59 -26.61
N TYR A 11 6.43 13.66 -27.39
CA TYR A 11 7.22 12.96 -28.41
C TYR A 11 7.09 13.70 -29.74
N GLU A 12 8.20 14.21 -30.24
CA GLU A 12 8.25 14.80 -31.57
C GLU A 12 8.61 13.72 -32.59
N VAL A 13 7.71 13.48 -33.55
CA VAL A 13 7.95 12.60 -34.69
C VAL A 13 8.25 13.50 -35.90
N SER A 14 9.51 13.55 -36.32
CA SER A 14 9.87 14.19 -37.57
C SER A 14 9.80 13.16 -38.69
N VAL A 15 8.95 13.41 -39.67
CA VAL A 15 8.90 12.66 -40.94
C VAL A 15 9.72 13.39 -41.97
N THR A 16 10.86 12.83 -42.33
CA THR A 16 11.68 13.35 -43.45
C THR A 16 11.29 12.62 -44.71
N TYR A 17 10.84 13.37 -45.71
CA TYR A 17 10.49 12.83 -47.03
C TYR A 17 11.73 12.89 -47.93
N GLU A 18 12.31 11.77 -48.27
CA GLU A 18 13.36 11.63 -49.27
C GLU A 18 12.92 10.67 -50.39
N GLY A 19 12.32 11.25 -51.45
CA GLY A 19 12.00 10.50 -52.64
C GLY A 19 10.67 9.72 -52.66
N GLN A 20 10.36 9.10 -53.81
CA GLN A 20 9.05 8.46 -54.05
C GLN A 20 8.85 7.07 -53.43
N ASP A 21 9.85 6.51 -52.77
CA ASP A 21 9.73 5.21 -52.10
C ASP A 21 9.71 5.43 -50.58
N VAL A 22 8.50 5.54 -50.01
CA VAL A 22 8.30 5.52 -48.55
C VAL A 22 8.34 4.08 -48.10
N THR A 23 9.51 3.61 -47.73
CA THR A 23 9.62 2.41 -46.88
C THR A 23 9.25 2.80 -45.46
N GLU A 24 8.33 2.08 -44.91
CA GLU A 24 7.74 2.22 -43.55
C GLU A 24 8.80 2.56 -42.51
N VAL A 25 8.73 3.76 -41.91
CA VAL A 25 9.56 4.11 -40.76
C VAL A 25 8.80 3.74 -39.51
N THR A 26 8.96 2.50 -39.08
CA THR A 26 8.48 2.05 -37.77
C THR A 26 9.40 2.60 -36.69
N ARG A 27 9.00 3.63 -35.98
CA ARG A 27 9.62 4.01 -34.71
C ARG A 27 8.76 3.42 -33.60
N ASP A 28 9.30 2.46 -32.88
CA ASP A 28 8.72 1.98 -31.62
C ASP A 28 8.78 3.09 -30.58
N LEU A 29 7.69 3.85 -30.46
CA LEU A 29 7.49 4.79 -29.37
C LEU A 29 7.04 3.97 -28.14
N THR A 30 7.98 3.63 -27.29
CA THR A 30 7.64 2.98 -26.03
C THR A 30 7.22 4.03 -25.01
N VAL A 31 5.92 4.19 -24.83
CA VAL A 31 5.36 4.99 -23.74
C VAL A 31 5.49 4.18 -22.45
N LYS A 32 6.26 4.67 -21.49
CA LYS A 32 6.41 4.03 -20.18
C LYS A 32 5.42 4.66 -19.21
N GLU A 33 4.29 4.01 -19.03
CA GLU A 33 3.38 4.36 -17.95
C GLU A 33 3.96 3.88 -16.62
N GLN A 34 4.06 4.78 -15.64
CA GLN A 34 4.47 4.42 -14.28
C GLN A 34 3.26 4.02 -13.45
N VAL A 35 3.33 2.87 -12.81
CA VAL A 35 2.34 2.44 -11.82
C VAL A 35 2.43 3.38 -10.62
N LYS A 36 1.30 3.93 -10.20
CA LYS A 36 1.20 4.68 -8.94
C LYS A 36 1.62 3.78 -7.79
N LYS A 37 2.37 4.32 -6.84
CA LYS A 37 2.84 3.57 -5.68
C LYS A 37 3.03 4.48 -4.48
N GLN A 38 2.73 3.96 -3.30
CA GLN A 38 2.91 4.65 -2.04
C GLN A 38 3.13 3.66 -0.91
N ALA A 39 4.02 4.00 0.02
CA ALA A 39 4.19 3.28 1.27
C ALA A 39 3.12 3.69 2.29
N PHE A 40 2.91 2.88 3.31
CA PHE A 40 2.24 3.29 4.54
C PHE A 40 3.16 3.09 5.74
N GLN A 41 2.99 3.93 6.75
CA GLN A 41 3.64 3.83 8.05
C GLN A 41 2.57 3.63 9.11
N LEU A 42 2.69 2.59 9.91
CA LEU A 42 1.84 2.39 11.07
C LEU A 42 2.60 2.69 12.36
N ILE A 43 1.86 3.12 13.38
CA ILE A 43 2.32 3.16 14.76
C ILE A 43 1.38 2.32 15.61
N LYS A 44 1.91 1.35 16.35
CA LYS A 44 1.14 0.54 17.27
C LYS A 44 1.26 1.09 18.69
N VAL A 45 0.12 1.27 19.34
CA VAL A 45 0.00 1.82 20.71
C VAL A 45 -0.86 0.87 21.53
N SER A 46 -0.53 0.65 22.80
CA SER A 46 -1.36 -0.12 23.72
C SER A 46 -2.61 0.65 24.14
N GLU A 47 -3.67 -0.07 24.54
CA GLU A 47 -5.00 0.49 24.81
C GLU A 47 -5.05 1.44 26.01
N ASP A 48 -4.23 1.19 27.03
CA ASP A 48 -4.22 1.97 28.27
C ASP A 48 -3.48 3.30 28.16
N GLY A 49 -3.01 3.65 26.94
CA GLY A 49 -2.06 4.73 26.77
C GLY A 49 -2.67 6.09 26.50
N GLU A 50 -2.57 6.98 27.46
CA GLU A 50 -2.37 8.40 27.18
C GLU A 50 -1.01 8.50 26.46
N GLN A 51 -0.93 8.47 25.19
CA GLN A 51 0.21 8.68 24.26
C GLN A 51 1.58 9.05 24.89
N THR A 52 1.96 8.36 25.96
CA THR A 52 3.26 8.47 26.59
C THR A 52 4.23 7.52 25.87
N GLU A 53 5.52 7.81 25.90
CA GLU A 53 6.54 6.95 25.28
C GLU A 53 6.48 5.48 25.78
N THR A 54 5.83 5.24 26.92
CA THR A 54 5.67 3.92 27.53
C THR A 54 4.60 3.04 26.88
N ASP A 55 3.72 3.64 26.05
CA ASP A 55 2.58 2.94 25.44
C ASP A 55 2.89 2.47 24.01
N LEU A 56 4.07 2.78 23.50
CA LEU A 56 4.52 2.38 22.18
C LEU A 56 4.88 0.89 22.17
N VAL A 57 4.32 0.16 21.21
CA VAL A 57 4.45 -1.30 21.14
C VAL A 57 5.51 -1.71 20.13
N ALA A 58 6.65 -2.20 20.62
CA ALA A 58 7.71 -2.77 19.78
C ALA A 58 7.48 -4.28 19.53
N GLY A 59 7.98 -4.78 18.41
CA GLY A 59 7.98 -6.20 18.08
C GLY A 59 6.66 -6.76 17.58
N ALA A 60 5.64 -5.93 17.34
CA ALA A 60 4.43 -6.35 16.64
C ALA A 60 4.73 -6.56 15.16
N GLY A 61 4.35 -7.72 14.61
CA GLY A 61 4.57 -8.08 13.20
C GLY A 61 3.28 -7.97 12.40
N PHE A 62 3.38 -7.45 11.17
CA PHE A 62 2.25 -7.27 10.26
C PHE A 62 2.57 -7.81 8.88
N LYS A 63 1.66 -8.59 8.31
CA LYS A 63 1.71 -9.06 6.92
C LYS A 63 0.72 -8.30 6.07
N VAL A 64 1.11 -8.03 4.84
CA VAL A 64 0.33 -7.26 3.87
C VAL A 64 -0.10 -8.17 2.74
N TYR A 65 -1.38 -8.14 2.39
CA TYR A 65 -1.95 -8.95 1.33
C TYR A 65 -2.70 -8.07 0.34
N LEU A 66 -2.49 -8.28 -0.97
CA LEU A 66 -3.29 -7.61 -2.00
C LEU A 66 -4.68 -8.27 -2.03
N ILE A 67 -5.73 -7.50 -1.81
CA ILE A 67 -7.10 -8.03 -1.66
C ILE A 67 -7.55 -8.79 -2.92
N SER A 68 -7.25 -8.25 -4.11
CA SER A 68 -7.60 -8.92 -5.38
C SER A 68 -6.90 -10.27 -5.57
N ASP A 69 -5.82 -10.53 -4.84
CA ASP A 69 -5.07 -11.78 -4.93
C ASP A 69 -5.54 -12.86 -3.96
N LEU A 70 -6.34 -12.50 -2.96
CA LEU A 70 -6.87 -13.46 -2.00
C LEU A 70 -7.73 -14.52 -2.68
N THR A 71 -7.54 -15.76 -2.28
CA THR A 71 -8.20 -16.94 -2.88
C THR A 71 -9.72 -16.82 -2.91
N GLN A 72 -10.35 -16.36 -1.79
CA GLN A 72 -11.79 -16.22 -1.72
C GLN A 72 -12.34 -15.03 -2.51
N VAL A 73 -11.53 -14.01 -2.73
CA VAL A 73 -11.87 -12.87 -3.59
C VAL A 73 -11.79 -13.29 -5.05
N LYS A 74 -10.70 -13.92 -5.48
CA LYS A 74 -10.52 -14.43 -6.86
C LYS A 74 -11.61 -15.39 -7.32
N ASN A 75 -12.08 -16.25 -6.42
CA ASN A 75 -13.12 -17.23 -6.76
C ASN A 75 -14.56 -16.73 -6.49
N GLY A 76 -14.71 -15.45 -6.12
CA GLY A 76 -16.00 -14.78 -5.90
C GLY A 76 -16.76 -15.22 -4.64
N LYS A 77 -16.12 -15.96 -3.72
CA LYS A 77 -16.71 -16.39 -2.45
C LYS A 77 -16.76 -15.26 -1.42
N LEU A 78 -15.75 -14.38 -1.41
CA LEU A 78 -15.76 -13.17 -0.59
C LEU A 78 -16.05 -11.95 -1.47
N LYS A 79 -17.06 -11.19 -1.08
CA LYS A 79 -17.46 -9.91 -1.70
C LYS A 79 -17.56 -8.83 -0.63
N PRO A 80 -17.39 -7.55 -1.00
CA PRO A 80 -17.58 -6.46 -0.06
C PRO A 80 -18.99 -6.49 0.55
N SER A 81 -19.11 -6.39 1.86
CA SER A 81 -20.41 -6.41 2.55
C SER A 81 -21.29 -5.23 2.22
N ASN A 82 -20.70 -4.07 1.86
CA ASN A 82 -21.42 -2.87 1.42
C ASN A 82 -21.69 -2.83 -0.10
N GLY A 83 -21.23 -3.83 -0.86
CA GLY A 83 -21.38 -3.91 -2.31
C GLY A 83 -20.44 -3.01 -3.13
N GLU A 84 -19.58 -2.22 -2.49
CA GLU A 84 -18.66 -1.28 -3.16
C GLU A 84 -17.19 -1.69 -2.93
N SER A 85 -16.66 -1.42 -1.75
CA SER A 85 -15.26 -1.67 -1.42
C SER A 85 -15.11 -2.50 -0.15
N TYR A 86 -14.04 -3.29 -0.08
CA TYR A 86 -13.73 -4.09 1.10
C TYR A 86 -13.39 -3.21 2.30
N THR A 87 -13.86 -3.64 3.47
CA THR A 87 -13.61 -3.01 4.76
C THR A 87 -12.95 -3.99 5.72
N ALA A 88 -12.46 -3.52 6.85
CA ALA A 88 -11.86 -4.35 7.89
C ALA A 88 -12.78 -5.49 8.34
N SER A 89 -14.08 -5.24 8.44
CA SER A 89 -15.08 -6.24 8.89
C SER A 89 -15.20 -7.44 7.94
N ASP A 90 -14.92 -7.26 6.66
CA ASP A 90 -14.97 -8.34 5.66
C ASP A 90 -13.89 -9.41 5.92
N PHE A 91 -12.83 -9.03 6.62
CA PHE A 91 -11.66 -9.88 6.87
C PHE A 91 -11.52 -10.38 8.30
N LYS A 92 -12.39 -9.97 9.22
CA LYS A 92 -12.30 -10.31 10.65
C LYS A 92 -12.13 -11.81 10.94
N ASN A 93 -12.78 -12.67 10.14
CA ASN A 93 -12.73 -14.13 10.28
C ASN A 93 -12.06 -14.81 9.06
N TYR A 94 -11.28 -14.06 8.28
CA TYR A 94 -10.62 -14.61 7.12
C TYR A 94 -9.37 -15.40 7.53
N ASP A 95 -9.21 -16.61 6.97
CA ASP A 95 -8.01 -17.44 7.17
C ASP A 95 -6.90 -17.05 6.19
N PHE A 96 -5.92 -16.29 6.66
CA PHE A 96 -4.76 -15.87 5.87
C PHE A 96 -3.62 -16.90 5.83
N SER A 97 -3.73 -18.04 6.51
CA SER A 97 -2.63 -19.00 6.68
C SER A 97 -2.13 -19.60 5.37
N LYS A 98 -2.96 -19.59 4.32
CA LYS A 98 -2.66 -20.14 2.99
C LYS A 98 -2.49 -19.06 1.92
N GLU A 99 -2.62 -17.80 2.30
CA GLU A 99 -2.52 -16.70 1.35
C GLU A 99 -1.07 -16.25 1.19
N GLN A 100 -0.76 -15.76 -0.01
CA GLN A 100 0.54 -15.17 -0.30
C GLN A 100 0.52 -13.68 0.03
N VAL A 101 1.60 -13.20 0.66
CA VAL A 101 1.78 -11.77 0.90
C VAL A 101 1.84 -10.99 -0.41
N ALA A 102 1.50 -9.72 -0.36
CA ALA A 102 1.61 -8.81 -1.49
C ALA A 102 3.05 -8.76 -2.01
N VAL A 103 3.19 -8.36 -3.27
CA VAL A 103 4.50 -8.18 -3.90
C VAL A 103 4.69 -6.73 -4.34
N THR A 104 5.93 -6.29 -4.33
CA THR A 104 6.42 -5.09 -5.00
C THR A 104 7.27 -5.50 -6.19
N TYR A 105 7.68 -4.53 -7.01
CA TYR A 105 8.51 -4.82 -8.16
C TYR A 105 9.80 -4.02 -8.11
N GLU A 106 10.93 -4.72 -8.11
CA GLU A 106 12.25 -4.15 -8.23
C GLU A 106 12.87 -4.57 -9.55
N ASN A 107 13.17 -3.61 -10.41
CA ASN A 107 13.71 -3.86 -11.76
C ASN A 107 12.88 -4.90 -12.58
N GLY A 108 11.56 -4.86 -12.44
CA GLY A 108 10.64 -5.78 -13.09
C GLY A 108 10.50 -7.16 -12.44
N THR A 109 11.21 -7.40 -11.34
CA THR A 109 11.12 -8.66 -10.58
C THR A 109 10.17 -8.49 -9.39
N ALA A 110 9.25 -9.43 -9.22
CA ALA A 110 8.34 -9.45 -8.08
C ALA A 110 9.12 -9.80 -6.80
N VAL A 111 8.99 -8.94 -5.78
CA VAL A 111 9.61 -9.12 -4.46
C VAL A 111 8.49 -9.17 -3.41
N PRO A 112 8.38 -10.26 -2.63
CA PRO A 112 7.39 -10.34 -1.56
C PRO A 112 7.58 -9.22 -0.55
N VAL A 113 6.48 -8.60 -0.12
CA VAL A 113 6.50 -7.63 0.98
C VAL A 113 6.91 -8.36 2.25
N PRO A 114 7.98 -7.93 2.93
CA PRO A 114 8.42 -8.55 4.17
C PRO A 114 7.39 -8.33 5.29
N GLU A 115 7.45 -9.15 6.33
CA GLU A 115 6.72 -8.85 7.57
C GLU A 115 7.22 -7.52 8.13
N LEU A 116 6.28 -6.61 8.39
CA LEU A 116 6.56 -5.30 8.95
C LEU A 116 6.60 -5.43 10.47
N ILE A 117 7.75 -5.16 11.07
CA ILE A 117 7.92 -5.30 12.53
C ILE A 117 8.08 -3.91 13.14
N THR A 118 7.29 -3.61 14.18
CA THR A 118 7.37 -2.34 14.87
C THR A 118 8.68 -2.21 15.65
N ASP A 119 9.31 -1.05 15.51
CA ASP A 119 10.52 -0.68 16.21
C ASP A 119 10.26 -0.28 17.69
N THR A 120 11.29 0.16 18.41
CA THR A 120 11.20 0.61 19.81
C THR A 120 10.28 1.81 20.03
N LYS A 121 9.89 2.50 18.96
CA LYS A 121 8.95 3.63 18.98
C LYS A 121 7.57 3.23 18.44
N GLY A 122 7.32 1.93 18.26
CA GLY A 122 6.05 1.40 17.77
C GLY A 122 5.82 1.60 16.27
N TYR A 123 6.81 2.05 15.50
CA TYR A 123 6.67 2.31 14.08
C TYR A 123 7.06 1.10 13.23
N ALA A 124 6.28 0.86 12.18
CA ALA A 124 6.65 0.00 11.06
C ALA A 124 6.27 0.67 9.74
N VAL A 125 7.11 0.52 8.72
CA VAL A 125 6.94 1.15 7.41
C VAL A 125 6.94 0.06 6.33
N SER A 126 5.97 0.11 5.41
CA SER A 126 5.95 -0.77 4.25
C SER A 126 6.93 -0.28 3.17
N PRO A 127 7.34 -1.15 2.24
CA PRO A 127 7.84 -0.67 0.96
C PRO A 127 6.75 0.10 0.20
N GLU A 128 7.12 0.79 -0.87
CA GLU A 128 6.15 1.41 -1.78
C GLU A 128 5.30 0.32 -2.45
N LEU A 129 4.02 0.27 -2.09
CA LEU A 129 3.06 -0.68 -2.64
C LEU A 129 2.46 -0.13 -3.94
N PRO A 130 2.30 -0.95 -4.99
CA PRO A 130 1.57 -0.57 -6.19
C PRO A 130 0.13 -0.14 -5.91
N TYR A 131 -0.48 0.60 -6.84
CA TYR A 131 -1.91 0.93 -6.80
C TYR A 131 -2.75 -0.32 -6.52
N GLY A 132 -3.65 -0.22 -5.55
CA GLY A 132 -4.53 -1.32 -5.16
C GLY A 132 -5.02 -1.21 -3.71
N SER A 133 -5.90 -2.14 -3.35
CA SER A 133 -6.43 -2.28 -1.99
C SER A 133 -5.76 -3.45 -1.28
N TYR A 134 -5.26 -3.20 -0.09
CA TYR A 134 -4.50 -4.16 0.70
C TYR A 134 -5.18 -4.40 2.05
N VAL A 135 -5.14 -5.63 2.52
CA VAL A 135 -5.46 -5.95 3.91
C VAL A 135 -4.17 -6.21 4.68
N VAL A 136 -4.06 -5.58 5.83
CA VAL A 136 -2.92 -5.70 6.74
C VAL A 136 -3.37 -6.49 7.97
N VAL A 137 -2.61 -7.51 8.31
CA VAL A 137 -2.96 -8.47 9.36
C VAL A 137 -1.82 -8.56 10.36
N GLU A 138 -2.12 -8.40 11.63
CA GLU A 138 -1.14 -8.67 12.68
C GLU A 138 -0.82 -10.16 12.73
N SER A 139 0.42 -10.50 12.42
CA SER A 139 0.94 -11.88 12.36
C SER A 139 1.74 -12.26 13.59
N THR A 140 2.29 -11.28 14.29
CA THR A 140 3.05 -11.45 15.54
C THR A 140 2.56 -10.44 16.55
N THR A 141 1.93 -10.92 17.63
CA THR A 141 1.46 -10.08 18.74
C THR A 141 2.44 -10.22 19.90
N PRO A 142 3.00 -9.12 20.44
CA PRO A 142 3.85 -9.17 21.62
C PRO A 142 3.13 -9.75 22.84
N GLU A 143 3.90 -10.30 23.78
CA GLU A 143 3.35 -10.90 25.00
C GLU A 143 2.45 -9.92 25.77
N ASN A 144 1.36 -10.46 26.32
CA ASN A 144 0.35 -9.74 27.12
C ASN A 144 -0.49 -8.70 26.35
N LEU A 145 -0.42 -8.68 25.01
CA LEU A 145 -1.26 -7.85 24.19
C LEU A 145 -2.26 -8.70 23.40
N LYS A 146 -3.36 -8.09 22.99
CA LYS A 146 -4.33 -8.70 22.09
C LYS A 146 -3.95 -8.43 20.64
N THR A 147 -4.20 -9.44 19.80
CA THR A 147 -4.11 -9.28 18.36
C THR A 147 -5.21 -8.34 17.87
N ILE A 148 -4.85 -7.36 17.05
CA ILE A 148 -5.82 -6.44 16.44
C ILE A 148 -6.56 -7.09 15.28
N ASP A 149 -7.77 -6.59 15.02
CA ASP A 149 -8.49 -6.95 13.81
C ASP A 149 -7.73 -6.49 12.55
N PRO A 150 -7.82 -7.21 11.41
CA PRO A 150 -7.25 -6.77 10.15
C PRO A 150 -7.77 -5.39 9.75
N PHE A 151 -6.97 -4.62 9.02
CA PHE A 151 -7.38 -3.32 8.49
C PHE A 151 -7.05 -3.18 7.00
N VAL A 152 -7.75 -2.27 6.31
CA VAL A 152 -7.61 -2.07 4.86
C VAL A 152 -6.86 -0.78 4.56
N VAL A 153 -5.88 -0.85 3.68
CA VAL A 153 -5.10 0.28 3.16
C VAL A 153 -5.32 0.37 1.66
N ASN A 154 -5.74 1.54 1.17
CA ASN A 154 -5.92 1.80 -0.26
C ASN A 154 -4.80 2.67 -0.78
N VAL A 155 -4.03 2.17 -1.75
CA VAL A 155 -3.01 2.94 -2.47
C VAL A 155 -3.63 3.48 -3.74
N GLU A 156 -3.96 4.76 -3.75
CA GLU A 156 -4.64 5.44 -4.87
C GLU A 156 -3.78 6.53 -5.51
N ASN A 157 -2.77 7.00 -4.78
CA ASN A 157 -1.91 8.09 -5.19
C ASN A 157 -0.48 7.62 -5.46
N ASP A 158 0.24 8.38 -6.27
CA ASP A 158 1.67 8.24 -6.42
C ASP A 158 2.35 9.25 -5.49
N SER A 159 2.97 8.77 -4.42
CA SER A 159 3.62 9.63 -3.42
C SER A 159 4.81 8.94 -2.78
N ARG A 160 5.85 9.71 -2.52
CA ARG A 160 7.02 9.26 -1.74
C ARG A 160 6.80 9.39 -0.23
N GLU A 161 5.78 10.16 0.18
CA GLU A 161 5.43 10.29 1.58
C GLU A 161 4.51 9.14 1.99
N PRO A 162 4.84 8.34 3.02
CA PRO A 162 4.01 7.23 3.44
C PRO A 162 2.70 7.73 4.06
N MET A 163 1.61 7.01 3.79
CA MET A 163 0.34 7.19 4.50
C MET A 163 0.54 6.86 5.98
N GLN A 164 -0.06 7.63 6.87
CA GLN A 164 0.09 7.46 8.32
C GLN A 164 -1.10 6.72 8.91
N TRP A 165 -0.82 5.66 9.66
CA TRP A 165 -1.84 4.84 10.32
C TRP A 165 -1.54 4.66 11.80
N ARG A 166 -2.58 4.75 12.64
CA ARG A 166 -2.47 4.50 14.06
C ARG A 166 -3.31 3.30 14.46
N VAL A 167 -2.68 2.35 15.14
CA VAL A 167 -3.26 1.05 15.45
C VAL A 167 -3.29 0.87 16.95
N PHE A 168 -4.46 0.53 17.50
CA PHE A 168 -4.69 0.28 18.91
C PHE A 168 -5.11 -1.18 19.13
N ASP A 169 -4.78 -1.76 20.27
CA ASP A 169 -5.04 -3.17 20.58
C ASP A 169 -6.53 -3.56 20.59
N ASP A 170 -7.43 -2.65 20.99
CA ASP A 170 -8.87 -2.96 21.13
C ASP A 170 -9.82 -1.93 20.50
N ARG A 171 -9.34 -0.98 19.70
CA ARG A 171 -10.19 0.04 19.07
C ARG A 171 -10.25 -0.12 17.57
N PRO A 172 -11.39 0.22 16.96
CA PRO A 172 -11.44 0.36 15.52
C PRO A 172 -10.41 1.40 15.12
N PHE A 173 -9.81 1.09 14.03
CA PHE A 173 -8.78 1.83 13.38
C PHE A 173 -9.16 3.30 13.10
N GLU A 174 -8.29 4.24 13.43
CA GLU A 174 -8.44 5.67 13.13
C GLU A 174 -7.39 6.13 12.13
N PHE A 175 -7.84 6.77 11.06
CA PHE A 175 -6.96 7.42 10.09
C PHE A 175 -6.45 8.75 10.63
N LEU A 176 -5.14 8.91 10.76
CA LEU A 176 -4.50 10.17 11.10
C LEU A 176 -3.90 10.83 9.85
N LEU A 177 -4.66 11.72 9.24
CA LEU A 177 -4.12 12.64 8.25
C LEU A 177 -3.28 13.71 8.96
N LYS A 178 -1.98 13.47 9.12
CA LYS A 178 -1.06 14.52 9.58
C LYS A 178 -0.75 15.44 8.40
N ILE A 179 -1.55 16.49 8.24
CA ILE A 179 -1.20 17.61 7.33
C ILE A 179 -0.05 18.36 7.99
N VAL A 180 1.17 18.09 7.59
CA VAL A 180 2.31 18.95 7.90
C VAL A 180 2.23 20.15 6.97
N LYS A 181 1.58 21.22 7.40
CA LYS A 181 1.72 22.54 6.76
C LYS A 181 3.15 22.99 6.98
N LYS A 182 4.03 22.79 6.01
CA LYS A 182 5.29 23.51 5.95
C LYS A 182 4.97 24.94 5.54
N ASP A 183 5.16 25.87 6.46
CA ASP A 183 5.11 27.29 6.15
C ASP A 183 6.26 27.62 5.19
N ALA A 184 5.92 28.06 3.99
CA ALA A 184 6.89 28.35 2.93
C ALA A 184 7.63 29.69 3.14
N GLN A 185 7.51 30.32 4.32
CA GLN A 185 8.03 31.66 4.58
C GLN A 185 9.20 31.77 5.57
N THR A 186 9.69 30.66 6.11
CA THR A 186 10.95 30.72 6.89
C THR A 186 11.94 29.74 6.30
N GLY A 187 12.78 30.30 5.45
CA GLY A 187 13.95 29.62 4.87
C GLY A 187 14.99 29.22 5.90
#